data_83ac981b8a1fa47641c5e22fc764d99d
#
_entry.id   83ac981b8a1fa47641c5e22fc764d99d
#
_cell.length_a   1.000
_cell.length_b   1.000
_cell.length_c   1.000
_cell.angle_alpha   90.00
_cell.angle_beta   90.00
_cell.angle_gamma   90.00
#
_symmetry.space_group_name_H-M   'P 1'
#
loop_
_entity.id
_entity.type
_entity.pdbx_description
1 polymer ?
#
loop_
_entity_poly.entity_id
_entity_poly.type
_entity_poly.pdbx_seq_one_letter_code
_entity_poly.pdbx_strand_id
1 'polypeptide(L)'
;MLIDCHTHDTTRTDAIISVSPALFRPEEGKHYSVGIHPWETGATPDFELLERAAAHPSVAAIGETGVDRLRGAGIDTQTDVFRRHITLSESLRKPLILHVVKALDIILAVKKECRPAMPWIWHGFRGNATMAKQLADNG
;
A
#
# COMPACT_ATOMS: atom_id res chain seq x y z
N MET A 1 -9.68 12.79 -17.02
CA MET A 1 -10.16 12.95 -15.64
C MET A 1 -9.00 12.62 -14.69
N LEU A 2 -8.71 13.51 -13.77
CA LEU A 2 -7.73 13.23 -12.71
C LEU A 2 -8.45 12.45 -11.62
N ILE A 3 -7.93 11.26 -11.28
CA ILE A 3 -8.41 10.45 -10.17
C ILE A 3 -7.41 10.63 -9.03
N ASP A 4 -7.91 11.00 -7.86
CA ASP A 4 -7.10 10.99 -6.65
C ASP A 4 -6.81 9.53 -6.26
N CYS A 5 -5.54 9.14 -6.31
CA CYS A 5 -5.15 7.75 -6.06
C CYS A 5 -5.13 7.39 -4.57
N HIS A 6 -5.32 8.36 -3.67
CA HIS A 6 -5.31 8.09 -2.22
C HIS A 6 -6.05 9.17 -1.44
N THR A 7 -7.08 8.77 -0.71
CA THR A 7 -7.80 9.63 0.24
C THR A 7 -8.30 8.81 1.43
N HIS A 8 -8.48 9.45 2.57
CA HIS A 8 -9.21 8.89 3.71
C HIS A 8 -10.65 9.42 3.81
N ASP A 9 -11.04 10.32 2.91
CA ASP A 9 -12.41 10.84 2.86
C ASP A 9 -13.35 9.80 2.21
N THR A 10 -14.15 9.16 3.04
CA THR A 10 -15.08 8.10 2.63
C THR A 10 -16.28 8.60 1.84
N THR A 11 -16.46 9.90 1.73
CA THR A 11 -17.57 10.50 0.95
C THR A 11 -17.26 10.63 -0.54
N ARG A 12 -15.98 10.51 -0.93
CA ARG A 12 -15.51 10.71 -2.30
C ARG A 12 -15.93 9.56 -3.22
N THR A 13 -16.26 9.92 -4.47
CA THR A 13 -16.54 8.97 -5.57
C THR A 13 -15.54 9.09 -6.73
N ASP A 14 -14.67 10.08 -6.67
CA ASP A 14 -13.65 10.41 -7.67
C ASP A 14 -12.22 10.09 -7.17
N ALA A 15 -12.11 9.22 -6.18
CA ALA A 15 -10.86 8.89 -5.52
C ALA A 15 -10.79 7.41 -5.14
N ILE A 16 -9.59 6.90 -4.87
CA ILE A 16 -9.37 5.62 -4.21
C ILE A 16 -9.34 5.86 -2.70
N ILE A 17 -10.33 5.31 -2.01
CA ILE A 17 -10.51 5.48 -0.56
C ILE A 17 -9.68 4.44 0.17
N SER A 18 -8.74 4.89 0.99
CA SER A 18 -7.90 4.01 1.80
C SER A 18 -8.62 3.60 3.09
N VAL A 19 -8.76 2.30 3.29
CA VAL A 19 -9.40 1.72 4.48
C VAL A 19 -8.61 0.51 4.98
N SER A 20 -8.68 0.26 6.31
CA SER A 20 -8.20 -1.00 6.86
C SER A 20 -9.18 -2.15 6.54
N PRO A 21 -8.71 -3.40 6.51
CA PRO A 21 -9.59 -4.55 6.23
C PRO A 21 -10.81 -4.62 7.15
N ALA A 22 -10.65 -4.30 8.43
CA ALA A 22 -11.73 -4.34 9.41
C ALA A 22 -12.82 -3.27 9.18
N LEU A 23 -12.47 -2.16 8.54
CA LEU A 23 -13.37 -1.04 8.24
C LEU A 23 -13.92 -1.07 6.81
N PHE A 24 -13.50 -2.04 6.01
CA PHE A 24 -13.95 -2.16 4.63
C PHE A 24 -15.44 -2.45 4.56
N ARG A 25 -16.20 -1.51 4.01
CA ARG A 25 -17.65 -1.59 3.75
C ARG A 25 -17.88 -1.03 2.35
N PRO A 26 -17.91 -1.89 1.31
CA PRO A 26 -18.04 -1.42 -0.06
C PRO A 26 -19.40 -0.77 -0.32
N GLU A 27 -19.36 0.38 -0.97
CA GLU A 27 -20.53 1.09 -1.46
C GLU A 27 -20.49 1.17 -3.00
N GLU A 28 -21.65 1.13 -3.62
CA GLU A 28 -21.76 1.23 -5.09
C GLU A 28 -21.15 2.53 -5.60
N GLY A 29 -20.38 2.44 -6.68
CA GLY A 29 -19.73 3.59 -7.33
C GLY A 29 -18.48 4.12 -6.63
N LYS A 30 -18.05 3.51 -5.53
CA LYS A 30 -16.81 3.87 -4.86
C LYS A 30 -15.68 2.88 -5.17
N HIS A 31 -14.44 3.38 -5.10
CA HIS A 31 -13.22 2.60 -5.27
C HIS A 31 -12.35 2.66 -4.01
N TYR A 32 -11.72 1.54 -3.68
CA TYR A 32 -10.98 1.40 -2.43
C TYR A 32 -9.56 0.90 -2.65
N SER A 33 -8.68 1.25 -1.72
CA SER A 33 -7.48 0.47 -1.41
C SER A 33 -7.62 -0.14 -0.01
N VAL A 34 -7.18 -1.38 0.13
CA VAL A 34 -7.25 -2.10 1.40
C VAL A 34 -5.88 -2.63 1.75
N GLY A 35 -5.42 -2.37 2.96
CA GLY A 35 -4.11 -2.80 3.44
C GLY A 35 -3.95 -2.66 4.94
N ILE A 36 -2.90 -3.29 5.45
CA ILE A 36 -2.45 -3.16 6.84
C ILE A 36 -1.34 -2.11 6.85
N HIS A 37 -1.67 -0.93 7.39
CA HIS A 37 -0.75 0.20 7.47
C HIS A 37 0.47 -0.15 8.36
N PRO A 38 1.69 0.36 8.08
CA PRO A 38 2.86 0.07 8.91
C PRO A 38 2.68 0.44 10.38
N TRP A 39 1.84 1.41 10.71
CA TRP A 39 1.53 1.76 12.10
C TRP A 39 0.69 0.71 12.84
N GLU A 40 0.02 -0.18 12.13
CA GLU A 40 -0.88 -1.20 12.68
C GLU A 40 -0.22 -2.58 12.77
N THR A 41 1.04 -2.71 12.41
CA THR A 41 1.78 -3.97 12.38
C THR A 41 2.19 -4.49 13.76
N GLY A 42 2.02 -3.69 14.82
CA GLY A 42 2.31 -4.08 16.21
C GLY A 42 1.28 -5.06 16.82
N ALA A 43 0.05 -5.08 16.29
CA ALA A 43 -0.94 -6.11 16.58
C ALA A 43 -0.73 -7.32 15.65
N THR A 44 -1.33 -8.47 15.97
CA THR A 44 -1.31 -9.61 15.04
C THR A 44 -2.19 -9.27 13.83
N PRO A 45 -1.62 -9.10 12.63
CA PRO A 45 -2.40 -8.74 11.47
C PRO A 45 -3.33 -9.89 11.03
N ASP A 46 -4.58 -9.57 10.72
CA ASP A 46 -5.53 -10.51 10.15
C ASP A 46 -5.38 -10.54 8.61
N PHE A 47 -4.48 -11.38 8.15
CA PHE A 47 -4.21 -11.52 6.70
C PHE A 47 -5.35 -12.19 5.96
N GLU A 48 -6.11 -13.07 6.60
CA GLU A 48 -7.27 -13.69 5.97
C GLU A 48 -8.37 -12.66 5.68
N LEU A 49 -8.61 -11.76 6.61
CA LEU A 49 -9.54 -10.65 6.41
C LEU A 49 -9.04 -9.69 5.31
N LEU A 50 -7.73 -9.40 5.28
CA LEU A 50 -7.12 -8.61 4.21
C LEU A 50 -7.33 -9.26 2.85
N GLU A 51 -7.04 -10.54 2.71
CA GLU A 51 -7.17 -11.27 1.44
C GLU A 51 -8.62 -11.27 0.94
N ARG A 52 -9.58 -11.51 1.82
CA ARG A 52 -11.01 -11.46 1.47
C ARG A 52 -11.45 -10.08 1.01
N ALA A 53 -11.08 -9.03 1.76
CA ALA A 53 -11.41 -7.66 1.39
C ALA A 53 -10.74 -7.25 0.08
N ALA A 54 -9.46 -7.55 -0.09
CA ALA A 54 -8.68 -7.20 -1.26
C ALA A 54 -9.20 -7.84 -2.57
N ALA A 55 -9.82 -9.01 -2.49
CA ALA A 55 -10.41 -9.69 -3.63
C ALA A 55 -11.69 -9.02 -4.16
N HIS A 56 -12.32 -8.13 -3.39
CA HIS A 56 -13.55 -7.47 -3.80
C HIS A 56 -13.36 -6.61 -5.06
N PRO A 57 -14.31 -6.61 -6.02
CA PRO A 57 -14.20 -5.86 -7.27
C PRO A 57 -14.02 -4.35 -7.11
N SER A 58 -14.57 -3.74 -6.06
CA SER A 58 -14.40 -2.31 -5.79
C SER A 58 -13.02 -1.94 -5.24
N VAL A 59 -12.18 -2.92 -4.88
CA VAL A 59 -10.81 -2.68 -4.45
C VAL A 59 -9.91 -2.55 -5.67
N ALA A 60 -9.46 -1.34 -5.94
CA ALA A 60 -8.64 -1.01 -7.10
C ALA A 60 -7.13 -1.15 -6.83
N ALA A 61 -6.70 -1.10 -5.58
CA ALA A 61 -5.29 -1.17 -5.18
C ALA A 61 -5.13 -1.85 -3.81
N ILE A 62 -3.94 -2.37 -3.54
CA ILE A 62 -3.56 -2.92 -2.24
C ILE A 62 -2.76 -1.86 -1.48
N GLY A 63 -3.14 -1.55 -0.27
CA GLY A 63 -2.49 -0.52 0.55
C GLY A 63 -3.49 0.27 1.43
N GLU A 64 -2.98 1.19 2.28
CA GLU A 64 -1.56 1.52 2.36
C GLU A 64 -0.76 0.40 3.04
N THR A 65 0.43 0.21 2.56
CA THR A 65 1.41 -0.70 3.14
C THR A 65 2.82 -0.11 2.96
N GLY A 66 3.80 -0.61 3.65
CA GLY A 66 5.17 -0.13 3.51
C GLY A 66 5.94 -0.14 4.82
N VAL A 67 6.85 0.82 4.98
CA VAL A 67 7.75 0.91 6.14
C VAL A 67 7.87 2.35 6.64
N ASP A 68 7.69 2.52 7.93
CA ASP A 68 7.85 3.78 8.65
C ASP A 68 8.88 3.59 9.79
N ARG A 69 10.06 4.23 9.68
CA ARG A 69 11.09 4.13 10.72
C ARG A 69 10.78 4.91 11.98
N LEU A 70 9.78 5.77 11.95
CA LEU A 70 9.43 6.63 13.09
C LEU A 70 8.27 6.10 13.90
N ARG A 71 7.50 5.14 13.37
CA ARG A 71 6.26 4.69 13.98
C ARG A 71 5.89 3.25 13.59
N GLY A 72 5.16 2.58 14.45
CA GLY A 72 4.73 1.20 14.25
C GLY A 72 5.63 0.19 14.97
N ALA A 73 5.52 -1.07 14.59
CA ALA A 73 6.37 -2.15 15.09
C ALA A 73 7.82 -2.04 14.59
N GLY A 74 8.68 -2.96 14.99
CA GLY A 74 10.04 -3.06 14.48
C GLY A 74 10.09 -3.19 12.95
N ILE A 75 11.19 -2.72 12.36
CA ILE A 75 11.38 -2.66 10.91
C ILE A 75 11.22 -4.04 10.25
N ASP A 76 11.75 -5.09 10.89
CA ASP A 76 11.64 -6.45 10.34
C ASP A 76 10.18 -6.90 10.26
N THR A 77 9.39 -6.65 11.29
CA THR A 77 7.95 -6.95 11.31
C THR A 77 7.20 -6.16 10.22
N GLN A 78 7.46 -4.87 10.11
CA GLN A 78 6.84 -4.04 9.07
C GLN A 78 7.22 -4.52 7.67
N THR A 79 8.48 -4.90 7.47
CA THR A 79 8.99 -5.38 6.18
C THR A 79 8.37 -6.73 5.80
N ASP A 80 8.17 -7.63 6.75
CA ASP A 80 7.52 -8.92 6.50
C ASP A 80 6.03 -8.73 6.14
N VAL A 81 5.33 -7.85 6.84
CA VAL A 81 3.94 -7.47 6.49
C VAL A 81 3.90 -6.85 5.09
N PHE A 82 4.85 -5.97 4.76
CA PHE A 82 4.97 -5.38 3.43
C PHE A 82 5.17 -6.44 2.34
N ARG A 83 6.06 -7.42 2.54
CA ARG A 83 6.25 -8.53 1.59
C ARG A 83 4.97 -9.31 1.33
N ARG A 84 4.15 -9.54 2.35
CA ARG A 84 2.85 -10.20 2.18
C ARG A 84 1.88 -9.39 1.31
N HIS A 85 1.90 -8.07 1.44
CA HIS A 85 1.11 -7.18 0.55
C HIS A 85 1.61 -7.24 -0.89
N ILE A 86 2.93 -7.32 -1.11
CA ILE A 86 3.49 -7.49 -2.45
C ILE A 86 2.98 -8.80 -3.07
N THR A 87 3.05 -9.90 -2.35
CA THR A 87 2.54 -11.20 -2.82
C THR A 87 1.06 -11.12 -3.18
N LEU A 88 0.25 -10.47 -2.34
CA LEU A 88 -1.19 -10.30 -2.59
C LEU A 88 -1.45 -9.41 -3.80
N SER A 89 -0.72 -8.29 -3.95
CA SER A 89 -0.78 -7.39 -5.10
C SER A 89 -0.51 -8.15 -6.42
N GLU A 90 0.55 -8.93 -6.46
CA GLU A 90 0.90 -9.73 -7.64
C GLU A 90 -0.17 -10.78 -7.95
N SER A 91 -0.68 -11.50 -6.96
CA SER A 91 -1.70 -12.54 -7.15
C SER A 91 -3.03 -11.98 -7.64
N LEU A 92 -3.45 -10.83 -7.15
CA LEU A 92 -4.69 -10.17 -7.54
C LEU A 92 -4.53 -9.23 -8.75
N ARG A 93 -3.28 -9.00 -9.20
CA ARG A 93 -2.95 -8.05 -10.28
C ARG A 93 -3.47 -6.63 -10.00
N LYS A 94 -3.29 -6.18 -8.77
CA LYS A 94 -3.67 -4.83 -8.32
C LYS A 94 -2.41 -4.06 -7.89
N PRO A 95 -2.28 -2.77 -8.22
CA PRO A 95 -1.12 -1.97 -7.81
C PRO A 95 -1.02 -1.83 -6.30
N LEU A 96 0.19 -1.52 -5.81
CA LEU A 96 0.42 -1.17 -4.41
C LEU A 96 0.39 0.34 -4.21
N ILE A 97 -0.22 0.78 -3.09
CA ILE A 97 -0.08 2.15 -2.57
C ILE A 97 0.81 2.10 -1.34
N LEU A 98 1.93 2.85 -1.38
CA LEU A 98 2.98 2.78 -0.38
C LEU A 98 2.94 3.96 0.59
N HIS A 99 3.06 3.64 1.88
CA HIS A 99 3.45 4.58 2.93
C HIS A 99 4.90 4.33 3.32
N VAL A 100 5.76 5.32 3.08
CA VAL A 100 7.20 5.19 3.33
C VAL A 100 7.72 6.42 4.07
N VAL A 101 8.30 6.21 5.24
CA VAL A 101 8.93 7.27 6.04
C VAL A 101 10.36 6.85 6.40
N LYS A 102 11.34 7.60 5.87
CA LYS A 102 12.79 7.38 6.09
C LYS A 102 13.24 5.94 5.80
N ALA A 103 12.64 5.29 4.82
CA ALA A 103 12.86 3.86 4.52
C ALA A 103 13.04 3.57 3.01
N LEU A 104 13.49 4.55 2.22
CA LEU A 104 13.73 4.38 0.79
C LEU A 104 14.66 3.20 0.48
N ASP A 105 15.72 3.05 1.25
CA ASP A 105 16.69 1.97 1.13
C ASP A 105 16.04 0.58 1.28
N ILE A 106 15.14 0.43 2.25
CA ILE A 106 14.41 -0.83 2.47
C ILE A 106 13.46 -1.11 1.30
N ILE A 107 12.71 -0.11 0.87
CA ILE A 107 11.77 -0.26 -0.26
C ILE A 107 12.48 -0.68 -1.53
N LEU A 108 13.61 -0.05 -1.86
CA LEU A 108 14.40 -0.41 -3.04
C LEU A 108 15.00 -1.81 -2.93
N ALA A 109 15.49 -2.20 -1.76
CA ALA A 109 16.03 -3.54 -1.53
C ALA A 109 14.95 -4.62 -1.70
N VAL A 110 13.77 -4.41 -1.12
CA VAL A 110 12.63 -5.34 -1.24
C VAL A 110 12.13 -5.40 -2.68
N LYS A 111 12.08 -4.27 -3.39
CA LYS A 111 11.69 -4.26 -4.80
C LYS A 111 12.64 -5.06 -5.68
N LYS A 112 13.95 -4.90 -5.47
CA LYS A 112 14.98 -5.68 -6.17
C LYS A 112 14.89 -7.17 -5.88
N GLU A 113 14.58 -7.53 -4.63
CA GLU A 113 14.39 -8.92 -4.20
C GLU A 113 13.14 -9.55 -4.82
N CYS A 114 11.99 -8.89 -4.70
CA CYS A 114 10.69 -9.43 -5.12
C CYS A 114 10.45 -9.33 -6.63
N ARG A 115 11.06 -8.38 -7.32
CA ARG A 115 10.89 -8.13 -8.77
C ARG A 115 9.43 -8.07 -9.20
N PRO A 116 8.60 -7.20 -8.61
CA PRO A 116 7.18 -7.16 -8.86
C PRO A 116 6.88 -6.73 -10.31
N ALA A 117 5.81 -7.30 -10.88
CA ALA A 117 5.25 -6.87 -12.15
C ALA A 117 4.21 -5.76 -11.99
N MET A 118 3.54 -5.70 -10.83
CA MET A 118 2.54 -4.67 -10.57
C MET A 118 3.20 -3.35 -10.19
N PRO A 119 2.64 -2.20 -10.61
CA PRO A 119 3.19 -0.89 -10.29
C PRO A 119 3.05 -0.56 -8.79
N TRP A 120 4.01 0.20 -8.29
CA TRP A 120 4.01 0.74 -6.94
C TRP A 120 3.77 2.24 -6.98
N ILE A 121 2.78 2.71 -6.23
CA ILE A 121 2.39 4.12 -6.12
C ILE A 121 2.87 4.64 -4.78
N TRP A 122 3.83 5.56 -4.79
CA TRP A 122 4.33 6.18 -3.56
C TRP A 122 3.43 7.34 -3.15
N HIS A 123 2.70 7.17 -2.07
CA HIS A 123 1.84 8.20 -1.50
C HIS A 123 2.67 9.19 -0.65
N GLY A 124 2.38 10.48 -0.80
CA GLY A 124 2.98 11.53 0.03
C GLY A 124 4.51 11.62 -0.09
N PHE A 125 5.06 11.43 -1.29
CA PHE A 125 6.50 11.52 -1.52
C PHE A 125 7.06 12.89 -1.10
N ARG A 126 8.08 12.87 -0.24
CA ARG A 126 8.76 14.07 0.29
C ARG A 126 10.27 13.97 0.09
N GLY A 127 10.69 13.57 -1.08
CA GLY A 127 12.09 13.48 -1.45
C GLY A 127 12.53 14.62 -2.38
N ASN A 128 13.77 14.53 -2.84
CA ASN A 128 14.32 15.42 -3.86
C ASN A 128 14.23 14.80 -5.27
N ALA A 129 14.61 15.57 -6.29
CA ALA A 129 14.56 15.11 -7.68
C ALA A 129 15.43 13.87 -7.94
N THR A 130 16.57 13.74 -7.27
CA THR A 130 17.46 12.57 -7.39
C THR A 130 16.77 11.31 -6.87
N MET A 131 16.10 11.38 -5.71
CA MET A 131 15.32 10.28 -5.14
C MET A 131 14.13 9.92 -6.02
N ALA A 132 13.41 10.92 -6.55
CA ALA A 132 12.30 10.70 -7.47
C ALA A 132 12.75 9.99 -8.75
N LYS A 133 13.89 10.40 -9.32
CA LYS A 133 14.46 9.73 -10.48
C LYS A 133 14.87 8.29 -10.16
N GLN A 134 15.50 8.06 -9.02
CA GLN A 134 15.89 6.72 -8.58
C GLN A 134 14.67 5.78 -8.45
N LEU A 135 13.55 6.29 -7.92
CA LEU A 135 12.31 5.54 -7.85
C LEU A 135 11.75 5.24 -9.24
N ALA A 136 11.69 6.24 -10.12
CA ALA A 136 11.17 6.07 -11.47
C ALA A 136 12.03 5.07 -12.30
N ASP A 137 13.35 5.10 -12.15
CA ASP A 137 14.27 4.19 -12.84
C ASP A 137 14.12 2.72 -12.35
N ASN A 138 13.52 2.51 -11.18
CA ASN A 138 13.26 1.18 -10.62
C ASN A 138 11.79 0.72 -10.78
N GLY A 139 10.93 1.51 -11.38
CA GLY A 139 9.54 1.21 -11.72
C GLY A 139 8.56 1.52 -10.60
#